data_143415586d73e6cc629a7434c892ba85
#
_entry.id   143415586d73e6cc629a7434c892ba85
#
_cell.length_a   1.000
_cell.length_b   1.000
_cell.length_c   1.000
_cell.angle_alpha   90.00
_cell.angle_beta   90.00
_cell.angle_gamma   90.00
#
_symmetry.space_group_name_H-M   'P 1'
#
loop_
_entity.id
_entity.type
_entity.pdbx_description
1 polymer ?
#
loop_
_entity_poly.entity_id
_entity_poly.type
_entity_poly.pdbx_seq_one_letter_code
_entity_poly.pdbx_strand_id
1 'polypeptide(L)'
;MIIHLYIKKLKRFFFLAFFISTTLANSSTLNLSISSNPSRINPILASDSASSEISQWIFNGLFKYDKNGNIVNDLASNYKFINDTTLEISIKQNILWHDGIKLTADDIIFTYNKIIDPKIFTSLKSSFAYVQSVKKINNYKIEVKYKEPYFKALNIWMTGILPSHILKNEPDLMKSDFNKNPIGTGSYKLKTLKNSSDIILDANNQSMIITTIMGNI
;
A
#
# COMPACT_ATOMS: atom_id res chain seq x y z
N MET A 1 55.08 -9.81 36.71
CA MET A 1 54.29 -8.58 36.42
C MET A 1 53.94 -8.38 34.93
N ILE A 2 54.67 -8.96 33.99
CA ILE A 2 54.44 -8.79 32.53
C ILE A 2 53.30 -9.68 31.97
N ILE A 3 53.16 -10.89 32.48
CA ILE A 3 52.13 -11.84 32.02
C ILE A 3 50.70 -11.41 32.33
N HIS A 4 50.51 -10.72 33.45
CA HIS A 4 49.17 -10.26 33.85
C HIS A 4 48.62 -9.10 33.00
N LEU A 5 49.50 -8.34 32.37
CA LEU A 5 49.14 -7.24 31.48
C LEU A 5 48.70 -7.75 30.08
N TYR A 6 49.29 -8.85 29.62
CA TYR A 6 48.94 -9.47 28.31
C TYR A 6 47.54 -10.10 28.36
N ILE A 7 47.17 -10.76 29.44
CA ILE A 7 45.87 -11.40 29.59
C ILE A 7 44.74 -10.34 29.66
N LYS A 8 44.99 -9.17 30.28
CA LYS A 8 43.99 -8.07 30.28
C LYS A 8 43.80 -7.43 28.90
N LYS A 9 44.87 -7.31 28.09
CA LYS A 9 44.76 -6.82 26.70
C LYS A 9 44.04 -7.83 25.78
N LEU A 10 44.32 -9.13 25.95
CA LEU A 10 43.68 -10.18 25.18
C LEU A 10 42.18 -10.28 25.49
N LYS A 11 41.76 -10.15 26.74
CA LYS A 11 40.33 -10.11 27.11
C LYS A 11 39.60 -8.89 26.56
N ARG A 12 40.26 -7.72 26.44
CA ARG A 12 39.66 -6.54 25.82
C ARG A 12 39.52 -6.68 24.30
N PHE A 13 40.41 -7.39 23.64
CA PHE A 13 40.32 -7.65 22.20
C PHE A 13 39.23 -8.68 21.88
N PHE A 14 38.99 -9.68 22.71
CA PHE A 14 37.93 -10.67 22.55
C PHE A 14 36.52 -10.07 22.81
N PHE A 15 36.43 -9.02 23.63
CA PHE A 15 35.14 -8.37 23.92
C PHE A 15 34.71 -7.38 22.81
N LEU A 16 35.66 -6.90 21.99
CA LEU A 16 35.33 -6.03 20.84
C LEU A 16 34.97 -6.78 19.56
N ALA A 17 35.31 -8.08 19.47
CA ALA A 17 35.04 -8.91 18.29
C ALA A 17 33.64 -9.56 18.31
N PHE A 18 32.85 -9.38 19.39
CA PHE A 18 31.57 -10.09 19.56
C PHE A 18 30.32 -9.23 19.24
N PHE A 19 30.49 -8.04 18.67
CA PHE A 19 29.35 -7.13 18.39
C PHE A 19 29.21 -6.75 16.91
N ILE A 20 29.71 -7.58 15.99
CA ILE A 20 29.28 -7.51 14.60
C ILE A 20 28.47 -8.78 14.30
N SER A 21 27.35 -8.92 14.97
CA SER A 21 26.26 -9.71 14.42
C SER A 21 25.61 -8.83 13.35
N THR A 22 26.11 -8.92 12.12
CA THR A 22 25.37 -8.50 10.94
C THR A 22 24.07 -9.30 10.96
N THR A 23 22.99 -8.66 11.37
CA THR A 23 21.66 -9.15 11.04
C THR A 23 21.58 -9.12 9.53
N LEU A 24 21.85 -10.25 8.90
CA LEU A 24 21.44 -10.51 7.54
C LEU A 24 19.91 -10.34 7.55
N ALA A 25 19.45 -9.20 7.07
CA ALA A 25 18.04 -9.01 6.82
C ALA A 25 17.66 -10.04 5.76
N ASN A 26 17.09 -11.16 6.20
CA ASN A 26 16.48 -12.12 5.29
C ASN A 26 15.33 -11.41 4.61
N SER A 27 15.51 -11.00 3.36
CA SER A 27 14.42 -10.56 2.53
C SER A 27 13.54 -11.78 2.26
N SER A 28 12.35 -11.81 2.87
CA SER A 28 11.39 -12.87 2.57
C SER A 28 10.76 -12.58 1.20
N THR A 29 10.90 -13.52 0.28
CA THR A 29 10.30 -13.46 -1.05
C THR A 29 9.02 -14.28 -1.06
N LEU A 30 7.91 -13.66 -1.48
CA LEU A 30 6.65 -14.35 -1.71
C LEU A 30 6.59 -14.81 -3.17
N ASN A 31 6.49 -16.12 -3.37
CA ASN A 31 6.26 -16.72 -4.68
C ASN A 31 4.78 -17.08 -4.78
N LEU A 32 4.08 -16.48 -5.75
CA LEU A 32 2.67 -16.76 -6.01
C LEU A 32 2.54 -17.58 -7.28
N SER A 33 1.74 -18.66 -7.21
CA SER A 33 1.30 -19.40 -8.37
C SER A 33 -0.12 -18.98 -8.70
N ILE A 34 -0.32 -18.45 -9.89
CA ILE A 34 -1.62 -17.97 -10.36
C ILE A 34 -2.01 -18.69 -11.64
N SER A 35 -3.32 -18.90 -11.83
CA SER A 35 -3.86 -19.67 -12.96
C SER A 35 -3.79 -18.94 -14.31
N SER A 36 -3.55 -17.64 -14.32
CA SER A 36 -3.48 -16.79 -15.52
C SER A 36 -2.55 -15.62 -15.29
N ASN A 37 -2.06 -15.03 -16.39
CA ASN A 37 -1.26 -13.81 -16.32
C ASN A 37 -2.13 -12.62 -15.93
N PRO A 38 -1.68 -11.74 -15.01
CA PRO A 38 -2.36 -10.50 -14.72
C PRO A 38 -2.34 -9.60 -15.95
N SER A 39 -3.49 -9.07 -16.30
CA SER A 39 -3.57 -8.14 -17.43
C SER A 39 -3.05 -6.75 -17.06
N ARG A 40 -3.33 -6.29 -15.85
CA ARG A 40 -2.92 -4.98 -15.31
C ARG A 40 -2.83 -5.03 -13.79
N ILE A 41 -1.64 -4.87 -13.24
CA ILE A 41 -1.46 -4.77 -11.78
C ILE A 41 -1.70 -3.31 -11.37
N ASN A 42 -2.97 -2.93 -11.33
CA ASN A 42 -3.42 -1.59 -11.00
C ASN A 42 -4.76 -1.68 -10.27
N PRO A 43 -4.90 -1.15 -9.04
CA PRO A 43 -6.05 -1.39 -8.18
C PRO A 43 -7.36 -0.84 -8.73
N ILE A 44 -7.32 0.15 -9.65
CA ILE A 44 -8.53 0.68 -10.26
C ILE A 44 -8.82 0.11 -11.66
N LEU A 45 -7.86 -0.61 -12.27
CA LEU A 45 -7.97 -1.17 -13.61
C LEU A 45 -7.99 -2.71 -13.64
N ALA A 46 -7.71 -3.37 -12.51
CA ALA A 46 -7.73 -4.82 -12.40
C ALA A 46 -9.15 -5.34 -12.68
N SER A 47 -9.29 -6.12 -13.75
CA SER A 47 -10.57 -6.68 -14.21
C SER A 47 -10.60 -8.20 -14.17
N ASP A 48 -9.46 -8.85 -13.90
CA ASP A 48 -9.30 -10.29 -13.73
C ASP A 48 -8.83 -10.62 -12.31
N SER A 49 -9.05 -11.87 -11.89
CA SER A 49 -8.74 -12.33 -10.52
C SER A 49 -7.26 -12.26 -10.22
N ALA A 50 -6.39 -12.61 -11.16
CA ALA A 50 -4.93 -12.58 -10.98
C ALA A 50 -4.42 -11.14 -10.75
N SER A 51 -4.88 -10.19 -11.58
CA SER A 51 -4.57 -8.76 -11.41
C SER A 51 -5.06 -8.23 -10.07
N SER A 52 -6.29 -8.62 -9.67
CA SER A 52 -6.89 -8.19 -8.40
C SER A 52 -6.14 -8.74 -7.20
N GLU A 53 -5.78 -10.03 -7.22
CA GLU A 53 -5.05 -10.70 -6.14
C GLU A 53 -3.68 -10.06 -5.93
N ILE A 54 -2.89 -9.87 -7.00
CA ILE A 54 -1.57 -9.27 -6.88
C ILE A 54 -1.67 -7.81 -6.43
N SER A 55 -2.66 -7.06 -6.93
CA SER A 55 -2.87 -5.68 -6.52
C SER A 55 -3.11 -5.54 -5.02
N GLN A 56 -3.76 -6.50 -4.36
CA GLN A 56 -3.99 -6.47 -2.91
C GLN A 56 -2.70 -6.60 -2.08
N TRP A 57 -1.66 -7.24 -2.60
CA TRP A 57 -0.37 -7.34 -1.92
C TRP A 57 0.48 -6.07 -2.08
N ILE A 58 0.29 -5.34 -3.18
CA ILE A 58 1.09 -4.18 -3.57
C ILE A 58 0.47 -2.87 -3.09
N PHE A 59 -0.86 -2.76 -3.08
CA PHE A 59 -1.57 -1.53 -2.77
C PHE A 59 -2.44 -1.66 -1.52
N ASN A 60 -2.55 -0.57 -0.77
CA ASN A 60 -3.48 -0.44 0.36
C ASN A 60 -4.60 0.53 0.02
N GLY A 61 -5.77 0.29 0.59
CA GLY A 61 -6.87 1.25 0.66
C GLY A 61 -6.85 2.07 1.94
N LEU A 62 -7.80 2.97 2.10
CA LEU A 62 -7.99 3.68 3.37
C LEU A 62 -8.45 2.72 4.47
N PHE A 63 -9.28 1.74 4.10
CA PHE A 63 -9.83 0.72 4.98
C PHE A 63 -9.58 -0.67 4.41
N LYS A 64 -9.77 -1.69 5.24
CA LYS A 64 -9.72 -3.11 4.86
C LYS A 64 -10.67 -3.93 5.74
N TYR A 65 -10.90 -5.18 5.39
CA TYR A 65 -11.53 -6.14 6.29
C TYR A 65 -10.48 -6.78 7.20
N ASP A 66 -10.85 -6.99 8.46
CA ASP A 66 -10.12 -7.89 9.37
C ASP A 66 -10.52 -9.35 9.12
N LYS A 67 -9.90 -10.28 9.88
CA LYS A 67 -10.20 -11.72 9.79
C LYS A 67 -11.64 -12.10 10.16
N ASN A 68 -12.38 -11.21 10.83
CA ASN A 68 -13.76 -11.40 11.24
C ASN A 68 -14.76 -10.71 10.27
N GLY A 69 -14.27 -10.07 9.20
CA GLY A 69 -15.08 -9.34 8.23
C GLY A 69 -15.48 -7.94 8.69
N ASN A 70 -14.91 -7.41 9.77
CA ASN A 70 -15.15 -6.03 10.20
C ASN A 70 -14.29 -5.05 9.41
N ILE A 71 -14.85 -3.86 9.15
CA ILE A 71 -14.09 -2.78 8.52
C ILE A 71 -13.15 -2.16 9.54
N VAL A 72 -11.85 -2.16 9.23
CA VAL A 72 -10.80 -1.57 10.05
C VAL A 72 -9.99 -0.57 9.25
N ASN A 73 -9.32 0.35 9.95
CA ASN A 73 -8.41 1.31 9.32
C ASN A 73 -7.21 0.59 8.70
N ASP A 74 -6.83 1.00 7.46
CA ASP A 74 -5.58 0.58 6.82
C ASP A 74 -4.65 1.79 6.63
N LEU A 75 -4.75 2.56 5.55
CA LEU A 75 -4.04 3.85 5.42
C LEU A 75 -4.68 4.95 6.26
N ALA A 76 -5.98 4.85 6.55
CA ALA A 76 -6.62 5.75 7.50
C ALA A 76 -6.07 5.54 8.92
N SER A 77 -5.89 6.64 9.66
CA SER A 77 -5.63 6.61 11.11
C SER A 77 -6.92 6.70 11.92
N ASN A 78 -7.90 7.44 11.41
CA ASN A 78 -9.20 7.62 12.03
C ASN A 78 -10.22 8.13 10.98
N TYR A 79 -11.52 8.00 11.28
CA TYR A 79 -12.57 8.61 10.50
C TYR A 79 -13.73 9.08 11.41
N LYS A 80 -14.52 10.04 10.91
CA LYS A 80 -15.69 10.55 11.63
C LYS A 80 -16.76 10.94 10.63
N PHE A 81 -17.98 10.44 10.81
CA PHE A 81 -19.17 11.00 10.17
C PHE A 81 -19.56 12.32 10.86
N ILE A 82 -19.53 13.39 10.12
CA ILE A 82 -19.96 14.72 10.56
C ILE A 82 -21.48 14.79 10.55
N ASN A 83 -22.09 14.20 9.55
CA ASN A 83 -23.51 13.94 9.38
C ASN A 83 -23.70 12.73 8.45
N ASP A 84 -24.92 12.37 8.11
CA ASP A 84 -25.26 11.18 7.33
C ASP A 84 -24.63 11.14 5.92
N THR A 85 -24.20 12.28 5.39
CA THR A 85 -23.63 12.41 4.04
C THR A 85 -22.22 12.96 4.01
N THR A 86 -21.62 13.31 5.15
CA THR A 86 -20.28 13.90 5.22
C THR A 86 -19.37 13.07 6.10
N LEU A 87 -18.29 12.57 5.52
CA LEU A 87 -17.28 11.74 6.17
C LEU A 87 -15.93 12.46 6.14
N GLU A 88 -15.32 12.68 7.29
CA GLU A 88 -13.91 13.07 7.42
C GLU A 88 -13.04 11.83 7.62
N ILE A 89 -11.92 11.75 6.89
CA ILE A 89 -10.93 10.67 7.03
C ILE A 89 -9.56 11.28 7.28
N SER A 90 -8.95 10.89 8.40
CA SER A 90 -7.57 11.21 8.74
C SER A 90 -6.66 10.09 8.24
N ILE A 91 -5.50 10.43 7.67
CA ILE A 91 -4.55 9.53 7.05
C ILE A 91 -3.33 9.38 7.97
N LYS A 92 -2.73 8.20 8.03
CA LYS A 92 -1.47 7.96 8.74
C LYS A 92 -0.34 8.79 8.12
N GLN A 93 0.47 9.48 8.94
CA GLN A 93 1.47 10.44 8.46
C GLN A 93 2.80 9.81 7.97
N ASN A 94 3.08 8.57 8.36
CA ASN A 94 4.38 7.92 8.11
C ASN A 94 4.31 6.81 7.07
N ILE A 95 3.30 6.85 6.21
CA ILE A 95 3.21 5.89 5.11
C ILE A 95 4.11 6.34 3.97
N LEU A 96 4.94 5.39 3.50
CA LEU A 96 5.81 5.58 2.36
C LEU A 96 5.34 4.69 1.20
N TRP A 97 5.42 5.23 0.00
CA TRP A 97 5.40 4.45 -1.22
C TRP A 97 6.65 3.57 -1.32
N HIS A 98 6.64 2.55 -2.15
CA HIS A 98 7.77 1.64 -2.34
C HIS A 98 9.07 2.33 -2.79
N ASP A 99 8.97 3.52 -3.36
CA ASP A 99 10.09 4.39 -3.76
C ASP A 99 10.53 5.38 -2.68
N GLY A 100 9.91 5.33 -1.48
CA GLY A 100 10.27 6.16 -0.34
C GLY A 100 9.57 7.53 -0.27
N ILE A 101 8.75 7.89 -1.25
CA ILE A 101 7.94 9.12 -1.22
C ILE A 101 6.81 8.97 -0.21
N LYS A 102 6.43 10.06 0.47
CA LYS A 102 5.33 10.05 1.45
C LYS A 102 3.97 10.04 0.76
N LEU A 103 3.07 9.17 1.23
CA LEU A 103 1.66 9.21 0.86
C LEU A 103 0.98 10.41 1.52
N THR A 104 0.14 11.11 0.75
CA THR A 104 -0.63 12.27 1.21
C THR A 104 -2.08 12.23 0.71
N ALA A 105 -2.88 13.19 1.15
CA ALA A 105 -4.25 13.38 0.68
C ALA A 105 -4.35 13.62 -0.84
N ASP A 106 -3.29 14.14 -1.46
CA ASP A 106 -3.26 14.36 -2.91
C ASP A 106 -3.35 13.04 -3.69
N ASP A 107 -2.77 11.96 -3.17
CA ASP A 107 -2.84 10.63 -3.79
C ASP A 107 -4.26 10.07 -3.77
N ILE A 108 -4.99 10.29 -2.66
CA ILE A 108 -6.37 9.83 -2.51
C ILE A 108 -7.29 10.60 -3.47
N ILE A 109 -7.15 11.92 -3.52
CA ILE A 109 -7.91 12.77 -4.44
C ILE A 109 -7.58 12.42 -5.89
N PHE A 110 -6.31 12.19 -6.20
CA PHE A 110 -5.88 11.74 -7.52
C PHE A 110 -6.56 10.43 -7.90
N THR A 111 -6.54 9.43 -7.00
CA THR A 111 -7.17 8.13 -7.24
C THR A 111 -8.67 8.28 -7.49
N TYR A 112 -9.36 9.04 -6.66
CA TYR A 112 -10.78 9.35 -6.86
C TYR A 112 -11.04 9.98 -8.23
N ASN A 113 -10.26 11.00 -8.61
CA ASN A 113 -10.42 11.69 -9.90
C ASN A 113 -10.19 10.73 -11.08
N LYS A 114 -9.25 9.79 -10.97
CA LYS A 114 -9.04 8.76 -12.00
C LYS A 114 -10.21 7.77 -12.09
N ILE A 115 -10.80 7.37 -10.95
CA ILE A 115 -11.96 6.47 -10.95
C ILE A 115 -13.16 7.10 -11.65
N ILE A 116 -13.43 8.40 -11.41
CA ILE A 116 -14.59 9.09 -12.01
C ILE A 116 -14.33 9.63 -13.41
N ASP A 117 -13.07 9.64 -13.88
CA ASP A 117 -12.71 10.11 -15.23
C ASP A 117 -13.47 9.32 -16.29
N PRO A 118 -14.24 9.99 -17.20
CA PRO A 118 -14.98 9.31 -18.26
C PRO A 118 -14.09 8.50 -19.20
N LYS A 119 -12.81 8.85 -19.33
CA LYS A 119 -11.83 8.16 -20.19
C LYS A 119 -11.31 6.85 -19.59
N ILE A 120 -11.49 6.62 -18.29
CA ILE A 120 -11.01 5.43 -17.60
C ILE A 120 -12.13 4.39 -17.53
N PHE A 121 -11.87 3.17 -18.04
CA PHE A 121 -12.80 2.04 -17.90
C PHE A 121 -12.50 1.29 -16.60
N THR A 122 -13.40 1.40 -15.63
CA THR A 122 -13.31 0.72 -14.34
C THR A 122 -14.69 0.36 -13.81
N SER A 123 -14.83 -0.83 -13.21
CA SER A 123 -16.03 -1.27 -12.52
C SER A 123 -16.36 -0.45 -11.28
N LEU A 124 -15.38 0.28 -10.74
CA LEU A 124 -15.53 1.09 -9.52
C LEU A 124 -16.41 2.33 -9.72
N LYS A 125 -16.58 2.81 -10.95
CA LYS A 125 -17.39 4.02 -11.25
C LYS A 125 -18.78 3.97 -10.63
N SER A 126 -19.46 2.84 -10.70
CA SER A 126 -20.82 2.69 -10.17
C SER A 126 -20.87 2.95 -8.65
N SER A 127 -19.90 2.43 -7.91
CA SER A 127 -19.81 2.64 -6.45
C SER A 127 -19.44 4.07 -6.09
N PHE A 128 -18.52 4.68 -6.84
CA PHE A 128 -18.10 6.06 -6.62
C PHE A 128 -19.08 7.10 -7.16
N ALA A 129 -20.10 6.69 -7.92
CA ALA A 129 -21.17 7.58 -8.40
C ALA A 129 -21.97 8.22 -7.26
N TYR A 130 -21.99 7.61 -6.07
CA TYR A 130 -22.59 8.16 -4.87
C TYR A 130 -21.77 9.27 -4.20
N VAL A 131 -20.47 9.38 -4.53
CA VAL A 131 -19.62 10.45 -4.02
C VAL A 131 -19.94 11.75 -4.77
N GLN A 132 -20.31 12.79 -4.02
CA GLN A 132 -20.53 14.12 -4.57
C GLN A 132 -19.21 14.87 -4.75
N SER A 133 -18.34 14.84 -3.74
CA SER A 133 -17.04 15.51 -3.78
C SER A 133 -16.06 14.90 -2.78
N VAL A 134 -14.76 15.02 -3.10
CA VAL A 134 -13.65 14.75 -2.18
C VAL A 134 -12.81 16.01 -2.09
N LYS A 135 -12.60 16.53 -0.89
CA LYS A 135 -11.85 17.76 -0.65
C LYS A 135 -10.65 17.50 0.28
N LYS A 136 -9.53 18.11 -0.04
CA LYS A 136 -8.37 18.16 0.84
C LYS A 136 -8.63 19.17 1.95
N ILE A 137 -8.56 18.73 3.21
CA ILE A 137 -8.54 19.64 4.38
C ILE A 137 -7.07 20.02 4.66
N ASN A 138 -6.18 19.03 4.69
CA ASN A 138 -4.73 19.21 4.78
C ASN A 138 -4.02 18.00 4.18
N ASN A 139 -2.68 17.91 4.28
CA ASN A 139 -1.92 16.82 3.68
C ASN A 139 -2.28 15.42 4.19
N TYR A 140 -2.94 15.32 5.35
CA TYR A 140 -3.28 14.05 5.99
C TYR A 140 -4.75 13.98 6.41
N LYS A 141 -5.61 14.79 5.78
CA LYS A 141 -7.05 14.77 6.06
C LYS A 141 -7.85 15.16 4.84
N ILE A 142 -8.88 14.39 4.56
CA ILE A 142 -9.86 14.63 3.49
C ILE A 142 -11.28 14.72 4.06
N GLU A 143 -12.15 15.43 3.37
CA GLU A 143 -13.59 15.41 3.53
C GLU A 143 -14.21 14.77 2.30
N VAL A 144 -15.08 13.78 2.52
CA VAL A 144 -15.89 13.14 1.49
C VAL A 144 -17.34 13.53 1.70
N LYS A 145 -17.98 14.07 0.66
CA LYS A 145 -19.43 14.29 0.64
C LYS A 145 -20.11 13.27 -0.27
N TYR A 146 -21.15 12.65 0.22
CA TYR A 146 -22.03 11.76 -0.52
C TYR A 146 -23.29 12.51 -0.94
N LYS A 147 -23.90 12.10 -2.04
CA LYS A 147 -25.16 12.68 -2.56
C LYS A 147 -26.35 12.39 -1.65
N GLU A 148 -26.29 11.26 -0.95
CA GLU A 148 -27.28 10.73 -0.02
C GLU A 148 -26.59 9.83 1.02
N PRO A 149 -27.26 9.44 2.13
CA PRO A 149 -26.71 8.46 3.07
C PRO A 149 -26.33 7.16 2.34
N TYR A 150 -25.07 6.75 2.47
CA TYR A 150 -24.53 5.64 1.68
C TYR A 150 -23.96 4.54 2.56
N PHE A 151 -24.62 3.36 2.57
CA PHE A 151 -24.24 2.25 3.44
C PHE A 151 -22.84 1.67 3.13
N LYS A 152 -22.32 1.85 1.89
CA LYS A 152 -20.96 1.46 1.51
C LYS A 152 -19.95 2.61 1.63
N ALA A 153 -20.24 3.65 2.42
CA ALA A 153 -19.41 4.84 2.52
C ALA A 153 -17.93 4.56 2.89
N LEU A 154 -17.67 3.54 3.70
CA LEU A 154 -16.30 3.11 4.01
C LEU A 154 -15.77 2.08 3.02
N ASN A 155 -16.61 1.16 2.54
CA ASN A 155 -16.18 0.04 1.70
C ASN A 155 -15.53 0.47 0.38
N ILE A 156 -16.04 1.52 -0.27
CA ILE A 156 -15.50 2.01 -1.54
C ILE A 156 -14.04 2.47 -1.40
N TRP A 157 -13.64 2.91 -0.22
CA TRP A 157 -12.28 3.35 0.10
C TRP A 157 -11.32 2.21 0.48
N MET A 158 -11.74 0.95 0.36
CA MET A 158 -10.85 -0.22 0.38
C MET A 158 -10.08 -0.40 -0.93
N THR A 159 -10.47 0.34 -1.97
CA THR A 159 -9.73 0.40 -3.23
C THR A 159 -8.32 0.91 -2.99
N GLY A 160 -7.33 0.23 -3.56
CA GLY A 160 -5.93 0.63 -3.46
C GLY A 160 -5.70 2.03 -4.02
N ILE A 161 -4.85 2.80 -3.33
CA ILE A 161 -4.53 4.18 -3.71
C ILE A 161 -3.42 4.19 -4.75
N LEU A 162 -3.48 5.13 -5.71
CA LEU A 162 -2.50 5.33 -6.78
C LEU A 162 -1.50 6.44 -6.43
N PRO A 163 -0.20 6.29 -6.81
CA PRO A 163 0.84 7.28 -6.58
C PRO A 163 0.68 8.49 -7.52
N SER A 164 0.19 9.60 -7.01
CA SER A 164 -0.02 10.82 -7.79
C SER A 164 1.28 11.40 -8.33
N HIS A 165 2.38 11.28 -7.58
CA HIS A 165 3.70 11.78 -7.97
C HIS A 165 4.27 11.10 -9.22
N ILE A 166 3.87 9.84 -9.48
CA ILE A 166 4.25 9.09 -10.69
C ILE A 166 3.24 9.34 -11.81
N LEU A 167 1.95 9.26 -11.50
CA LEU A 167 0.90 9.14 -12.51
C LEU A 167 0.21 10.45 -12.90
N LYS A 168 0.52 11.58 -12.25
CA LYS A 168 -0.13 12.88 -12.57
C LYS A 168 0.09 13.35 -14.00
N ASN A 169 1.24 13.03 -14.59
CA ASN A 169 1.61 13.41 -15.95
C ASN A 169 1.42 12.25 -16.96
N GLU A 170 0.85 11.12 -16.52
CA GLU A 170 0.58 9.98 -17.39
C GLU A 170 -0.58 10.30 -18.34
N PRO A 171 -0.35 10.32 -19.65
CA PRO A 171 -1.35 10.72 -20.63
C PRO A 171 -2.47 9.70 -20.80
N ASP A 172 -2.14 8.41 -20.66
CA ASP A 172 -3.11 7.30 -20.81
C ASP A 172 -2.83 6.20 -19.77
N LEU A 173 -3.50 6.31 -18.62
CA LEU A 173 -3.37 5.32 -17.55
C LEU A 173 -3.69 3.88 -18.01
N MET A 174 -4.57 3.71 -18.99
CA MET A 174 -4.96 2.39 -19.50
C MET A 174 -3.79 1.67 -20.20
N LYS A 175 -2.82 2.43 -20.75
CA LYS A 175 -1.65 1.92 -21.47
C LYS A 175 -0.34 2.14 -20.74
N SER A 176 -0.39 2.72 -19.54
CA SER A 176 0.79 3.05 -18.75
C SER A 176 1.63 1.81 -18.42
N ASP A 177 2.95 1.94 -18.50
CA ASP A 177 3.90 0.92 -18.04
C ASP A 177 3.82 0.68 -16.54
N PHE A 178 3.25 1.62 -15.77
CA PHE A 178 2.91 1.44 -14.38
C PHE A 178 2.05 0.19 -14.12
N ASN A 179 1.18 -0.17 -15.06
CA ASN A 179 0.31 -1.36 -14.95
C ASN A 179 1.08 -2.69 -14.95
N LYS A 180 2.36 -2.68 -15.35
CA LYS A 180 3.28 -3.83 -15.32
C LYS A 180 4.38 -3.69 -14.29
N ASN A 181 4.67 -2.46 -13.87
CA ASN A 181 5.72 -2.11 -12.89
C ASN A 181 5.14 -1.22 -11.79
N PRO A 182 4.19 -1.73 -11.00
CA PRO A 182 3.47 -0.94 -10.02
C PRO A 182 4.34 -0.55 -8.83
N ILE A 183 4.10 0.66 -8.32
CA ILE A 183 4.61 1.16 -7.04
C ILE A 183 3.43 1.40 -6.13
N GLY A 184 3.39 0.69 -5.00
CA GLY A 184 2.33 0.76 -4.01
C GLY A 184 2.83 1.14 -2.63
N THR A 185 1.96 0.97 -1.64
CA THR A 185 2.28 1.15 -0.20
C THR A 185 2.22 -0.17 0.55
N GLY A 186 1.90 -1.26 -0.13
CA GLY A 186 1.63 -2.56 0.43
C GLY A 186 2.84 -3.25 1.05
N SER A 187 2.57 -4.39 1.67
CA SER A 187 3.57 -5.20 2.35
C SER A 187 4.56 -5.87 1.40
N TYR A 188 4.26 -5.89 0.10
CA TYR A 188 5.11 -6.48 -0.93
C TYR A 188 5.31 -5.52 -2.09
N LYS A 189 6.50 -5.61 -2.72
CA LYS A 189 6.90 -4.89 -3.94
C LYS A 189 7.01 -5.90 -5.08
N LEU A 190 6.59 -5.50 -6.28
CA LEU A 190 6.85 -6.32 -7.46
C LEU A 190 8.35 -6.31 -7.74
N LYS A 191 8.99 -7.50 -7.73
CA LYS A 191 10.40 -7.68 -8.12
C LYS A 191 10.52 -8.06 -9.57
N THR A 192 9.72 -9.03 -10.00
CA THR A 192 9.81 -9.59 -11.36
C THR A 192 8.41 -10.03 -11.82
N LEU A 193 8.08 -9.60 -13.01
CA LEU A 193 6.98 -10.13 -13.81
C LEU A 193 7.62 -10.76 -15.07
N LYS A 194 7.98 -12.03 -15.00
CA LYS A 194 8.52 -12.75 -16.16
C LYS A 194 7.38 -13.28 -17.01
N ASN A 195 7.60 -13.24 -18.34
CA ASN A 195 6.65 -13.73 -19.34
C ASN A 195 6.02 -15.04 -18.87
N SER A 196 4.78 -14.95 -18.50
CA SER A 196 3.78 -16.01 -18.35
C SER A 196 3.90 -17.05 -17.22
N SER A 197 4.92 -17.08 -16.35
CA SER A 197 4.99 -18.16 -15.35
C SER A 197 5.27 -17.73 -13.92
N ASP A 198 6.09 -16.69 -13.70
CA ASP A 198 6.57 -16.40 -12.35
C ASP A 198 6.38 -14.92 -11.99
N ILE A 199 5.62 -14.69 -10.92
CA ILE A 199 5.53 -13.39 -10.28
C ILE A 199 6.25 -13.48 -8.95
N ILE A 200 7.28 -12.66 -8.80
CA ILE A 200 8.07 -12.60 -7.58
C ILE A 200 7.80 -11.28 -6.90
N LEU A 201 7.36 -11.37 -5.65
CA LEU A 201 7.15 -10.22 -4.77
C LEU A 201 8.18 -10.27 -3.64
N ASP A 202 8.90 -9.17 -3.45
CA ASP A 202 9.80 -8.98 -2.31
C ASP A 202 9.05 -8.29 -1.16
N ALA A 203 9.30 -8.72 0.08
CA ALA A 203 8.73 -8.07 1.25
C ALA A 203 9.19 -6.60 1.34
N ASN A 204 8.23 -5.72 1.61
CA ASN A 204 8.51 -4.31 1.85
C ASN A 204 8.86 -4.06 3.32
N ASN A 205 10.14 -4.15 3.68
CA ASN A 205 10.62 -3.97 5.05
C ASN A 205 10.37 -2.56 5.62
N GLN A 206 9.97 -1.61 4.79
CA GLN A 206 9.58 -0.25 5.19
C GLN A 206 8.07 -0.10 5.44
N SER A 207 7.28 -1.15 5.17
CA SER A 207 5.85 -1.11 5.43
C SER A 207 5.58 -1.20 6.93
N MET A 208 4.98 -0.16 7.51
CA MET A 208 4.52 -0.16 8.91
C MET A 208 3.43 -1.21 9.20
N ILE A 209 2.95 -1.92 8.19
CA ILE A 209 1.81 -2.84 8.26
C ILE A 209 2.26 -4.30 8.46
N ILE A 210 3.54 -4.63 8.27
CA ILE A 210 4.08 -6.00 8.39
C ILE A 210 3.90 -6.59 9.80
N THR A 211 3.79 -5.77 10.82
CA THR A 211 3.75 -6.21 12.23
C THR A 211 2.49 -7.02 12.60
N THR A 212 1.44 -6.99 11.78
CA THR A 212 0.16 -7.62 12.13
C THR A 212 -0.06 -8.99 11.44
N ILE A 213 0.66 -9.29 10.36
CA ILE A 213 0.43 -10.55 9.59
C ILE A 213 1.33 -11.68 10.08
N MET A 214 2.52 -11.40 10.62
CA MET A 214 3.46 -12.42 11.08
C MET A 214 3.30 -12.83 12.55
N GLY A 215 2.36 -12.27 13.28
CA GLY A 215 2.17 -12.53 14.71
C GLY A 215 1.31 -13.72 15.08
N ASN A 216 0.76 -14.49 14.11
CA ASN A 216 -0.11 -15.63 14.38
C ASN A 216 0.00 -16.70 13.27
N ILE A 217 1.18 -17.32 13.14
CA ILE A 217 1.34 -18.65 12.53
C ILE A 217 2.02 -19.54 13.56
#